data_9fffcfef2070f0c4537c61765d3792ae
#
_entry.id   9fffcfef2070f0c4537c61765d3792ae
#
_cell.length_a   1.000
_cell.length_b   1.000
_cell.length_c   1.000
_cell.angle_alpha   90.00
_cell.angle_beta   90.00
_cell.angle_gamma   90.00
#
_symmetry.space_group_name_H-M   'P 1'
#
loop_
_entity.id
_entity.type
_entity.pdbx_description
1 polymer ?
#
loop_
_entity_poly.entity_id
_entity_poly.type
_entity_poly.pdbx_seq_one_letter_code
_entity_poly.pdbx_strand_id
1 'polypeptide(L)'
;MRAKGYEIKGETFGEEAVKYISFRPLDKERFVRGSTRSLGKEYTKERIRELIEKRRERKVVIPKKDYSTRRLIDTSDEKFQNSPGLQQWAAIENLKIAAQSYNEAGSLSDLEHKITVKTEAGKSAKQSVVELEHRMKDLAEIIKYAEQYKDNRSYHIAYKKAKNPDAYFRRYESQIILYGGARRVLEQAGIKLKGLNVNKLRAEYQALETRKKELTATYKSCEKEVRDLKRKQENLNRYLGRTQT
;
A
#
# COMPACT_ATOMS: atom_id res chain seq x y z
N MET A 1 46.11 12.51 -2.74
CA MET A 1 47.57 12.72 -2.75
C MET A 1 47.94 14.17 -2.42
N ARG A 2 47.42 15.21 -3.14
CA ARG A 2 47.69 16.63 -2.82
C ARG A 2 47.36 16.98 -1.37
N ALA A 3 46.22 16.55 -0.86
CA ALA A 3 45.82 16.74 0.55
C ALA A 3 46.73 16.02 1.58
N LYS A 4 47.64 15.15 1.12
CA LYS A 4 48.63 14.46 1.93
C LYS A 4 50.07 15.01 1.73
N GLY A 5 50.21 16.23 1.18
CA GLY A 5 51.51 16.86 0.99
C GLY A 5 52.31 16.35 -0.20
N TYR A 6 51.68 15.97 -1.30
CA TYR A 6 52.33 15.56 -2.54
C TYR A 6 52.01 16.50 -3.69
N GLU A 7 53.03 16.91 -4.43
CA GLU A 7 52.85 17.46 -5.78
C GLU A 7 52.71 16.36 -6.82
N ILE A 8 51.90 16.60 -7.84
CA ILE A 8 51.62 15.65 -8.90
C ILE A 8 51.79 16.33 -10.24
N LYS A 9 52.52 15.67 -11.16
CA LYS A 9 52.69 16.10 -12.56
C LYS A 9 52.22 15.01 -13.50
N GLY A 10 51.68 15.38 -14.68
CA GLY A 10 51.25 14.46 -15.71
C GLY A 10 49.90 13.77 -15.42
N GLU A 11 49.04 14.45 -14.68
CA GLU A 11 47.70 13.95 -14.31
C GLU A 11 46.63 14.08 -15.41
N THR A 12 46.96 14.69 -16.56
CA THR A 12 46.08 14.78 -17.74
C THR A 12 45.99 13.45 -18.47
N PHE A 13 44.80 13.09 -18.88
CA PHE A 13 44.51 11.87 -19.65
C PHE A 13 43.95 12.30 -21.02
N GLY A 14 44.66 12.02 -22.12
CA GLY A 14 44.30 12.38 -23.48
C GLY A 14 45.44 12.10 -24.44
N GLU A 15 45.28 12.45 -25.71
CA GLU A 15 46.32 12.19 -26.77
C GLU A 15 47.62 12.91 -26.55
N GLU A 16 47.61 14.10 -25.96
CA GLU A 16 48.82 14.88 -25.63
C GLU A 16 49.37 14.61 -24.22
N ALA A 17 48.88 13.61 -23.53
CA ALA A 17 49.21 13.33 -22.15
C ALA A 17 50.58 12.65 -22.00
N VAL A 18 51.42 13.16 -21.12
CA VAL A 18 52.71 12.51 -20.75
C VAL A 18 52.50 11.07 -20.30
N LYS A 19 53.42 10.19 -20.66
CA LYS A 19 53.34 8.72 -20.41
C LYS A 19 53.23 8.36 -18.94
N TYR A 20 53.77 9.13 -18.02
CA TYR A 20 53.79 8.79 -16.60
C TYR A 20 53.20 9.94 -15.74
N ILE A 21 52.51 9.56 -14.69
CA ILE A 21 52.22 10.44 -13.58
C ILE A 21 53.48 10.46 -12.68
N SER A 22 53.88 11.61 -12.19
CA SER A 22 55.03 11.72 -11.30
C SER A 22 54.60 12.40 -10.00
N PHE A 23 55.13 11.90 -8.89
CA PHE A 23 54.81 12.33 -7.54
C PHE A 23 56.03 12.88 -6.87
N ARG A 24 55.88 13.97 -6.09
CA ARG A 24 56.91 14.54 -5.28
C ARG A 24 56.35 14.88 -3.90
N PRO A 25 56.86 14.35 -2.79
CA PRO A 25 56.60 14.89 -1.47
C PRO A 25 57.11 16.35 -1.39
N LEU A 26 56.42 17.22 -0.65
CA LEU A 26 56.81 18.64 -0.55
C LEU A 26 58.18 18.86 0.09
N ASP A 27 58.68 17.90 0.85
CA ASP A 27 59.99 17.87 1.49
C ASP A 27 61.11 17.33 0.61
N LYS A 28 60.80 16.90 -0.64
CA LYS A 28 61.77 16.37 -1.61
C LYS A 28 61.86 17.24 -2.86
N GLU A 29 63.05 17.33 -3.43
CA GLU A 29 63.29 18.12 -4.66
C GLU A 29 62.91 17.36 -5.94
N ARG A 30 63.02 16.03 -5.95
CA ARG A 30 62.88 15.22 -7.18
C ARG A 30 61.55 14.52 -7.28
N PHE A 31 60.96 14.58 -8.46
CA PHE A 31 59.76 13.79 -8.82
C PHE A 31 60.11 12.32 -9.08
N VAL A 32 59.34 11.42 -8.51
CA VAL A 32 59.41 9.98 -8.76
C VAL A 32 58.31 9.60 -9.75
N ARG A 33 58.65 8.90 -10.81
CA ARG A 33 57.70 8.45 -11.86
C ARG A 33 56.83 7.30 -11.33
N GLY A 34 55.54 7.39 -11.59
CA GLY A 34 54.58 6.30 -11.34
C GLY A 34 54.74 5.20 -12.38
N SER A 35 55.79 4.39 -12.23
CA SER A 35 56.07 3.23 -13.07
C SER A 35 56.22 1.99 -12.22
N THR A 36 56.06 0.83 -12.85
CA THR A 36 56.17 -0.49 -12.16
C THR A 36 57.53 -0.66 -11.47
N ARG A 37 58.61 -0.06 -12.04
CA ARG A 37 59.98 -0.16 -11.48
C ARG A 37 60.21 0.80 -10.30
N SER A 38 59.55 1.97 -10.30
CA SER A 38 59.85 3.02 -9.31
C SER A 38 58.92 3.00 -8.10
N LEU A 39 57.60 2.91 -8.31
CA LEU A 39 56.61 3.00 -7.23
C LEU A 39 55.68 1.74 -7.18
N GLY A 40 55.85 0.82 -8.15
CA GLY A 40 55.02 -0.38 -8.25
C GLY A 40 53.81 -0.19 -9.16
N LYS A 41 53.17 -1.31 -9.48
CA LYS A 41 52.07 -1.42 -10.46
C LYS A 41 50.85 -0.55 -10.10
N GLU A 42 50.61 -0.36 -8.82
CA GLU A 42 49.44 0.40 -8.32
C GLU A 42 49.51 1.91 -8.62
N TYR A 43 50.71 2.43 -8.89
CA TYR A 43 50.98 3.86 -9.18
C TYR A 43 51.19 4.15 -10.66
N THR A 44 50.94 3.16 -11.54
CA THR A 44 50.96 3.37 -12.98
C THR A 44 49.78 4.22 -13.42
N LYS A 45 49.95 5.00 -14.51
CA LYS A 45 48.93 5.90 -15.03
C LYS A 45 47.69 5.13 -15.47
N GLU A 46 47.86 3.97 -16.07
CA GLU A 46 46.80 3.05 -16.50
C GLU A 46 45.96 2.56 -15.30
N ARG A 47 46.67 2.12 -14.25
CA ARG A 47 46.00 1.62 -13.05
C ARG A 47 45.22 2.72 -12.31
N ILE A 48 45.80 3.92 -12.21
CA ILE A 48 45.10 5.05 -11.63
C ILE A 48 43.87 5.43 -12.44
N ARG A 49 43.96 5.42 -13.77
CA ARG A 49 42.81 5.63 -14.65
C ARG A 49 41.70 4.60 -14.41
N GLU A 50 42.04 3.33 -14.42
CA GLU A 50 41.07 2.25 -14.10
C GLU A 50 40.38 2.47 -12.75
N LEU A 51 41.12 2.86 -11.71
CA LEU A 51 40.57 3.12 -10.39
C LEU A 51 39.62 4.31 -10.37
N ILE A 52 39.93 5.37 -11.15
CA ILE A 52 39.07 6.54 -11.29
C ILE A 52 37.79 6.16 -12.04
N GLU A 53 37.90 5.40 -13.14
CA GLU A 53 36.76 4.93 -13.91
C GLU A 53 35.86 3.98 -13.06
N LYS A 54 36.42 3.00 -12.38
CA LYS A 54 35.69 2.15 -11.43
C LYS A 54 35.03 2.93 -10.28
N ARG A 55 35.63 4.04 -9.83
CA ARG A 55 34.97 4.93 -8.84
C ARG A 55 33.84 5.73 -9.43
N ARG A 56 33.93 6.15 -10.69
CA ARG A 56 32.87 6.84 -11.42
C ARG A 56 31.71 5.88 -11.72
N GLU A 57 32.00 4.62 -12.06
CA GLU A 57 31.01 3.59 -12.30
C GLU A 57 30.34 3.11 -11.00
N ARG A 58 31.05 3.11 -9.88
CA ARG A 58 30.46 2.96 -8.57
C ARG A 58 29.65 4.24 -8.26
N LYS A 59 28.50 4.37 -8.88
CA LYS A 59 27.43 5.17 -8.27
C LYS A 59 27.21 4.55 -6.90
N VAL A 60 27.71 5.25 -5.87
CA VAL A 60 27.28 4.96 -4.50
C VAL A 60 25.81 5.23 -4.54
N VAL A 61 25.01 4.17 -4.74
CA VAL A 61 23.59 4.21 -4.50
C VAL A 61 23.48 4.35 -2.99
N ILE A 62 23.57 5.60 -2.52
CA ILE A 62 23.11 5.93 -1.19
C ILE A 62 21.64 5.53 -1.24
N PRO A 63 21.19 4.50 -0.50
CA PRO A 63 19.79 4.16 -0.48
C PRO A 63 19.07 5.43 -0.08
N LYS A 64 18.26 5.98 -0.98
CA LYS A 64 17.45 7.16 -0.68
C LYS A 64 16.57 6.74 0.48
N LYS A 65 16.88 7.28 1.65
CA LYS A 65 16.13 7.01 2.87
C LYS A 65 14.67 7.41 2.58
N ASP A 66 13.75 6.48 2.67
CA ASP A 66 12.34 6.79 2.45
C ASP A 66 11.78 7.54 3.65
N TYR A 67 11.34 8.76 3.41
CA TYR A 67 10.73 9.63 4.40
C TYR A 67 9.19 9.68 4.27
N SER A 68 8.61 8.98 3.28
CA SER A 68 7.18 9.06 2.97
C SER A 68 6.26 8.66 4.13
N THR A 69 6.75 7.76 4.99
CA THR A 69 6.00 7.24 6.15
C THR A 69 6.36 7.94 7.46
N ARG A 70 7.30 8.88 7.46
CA ARG A 70 7.81 9.51 8.67
C ARG A 70 6.99 10.73 9.06
N ARG A 71 6.92 10.97 10.39
CA ARG A 71 6.46 12.23 10.96
C ARG A 71 7.63 13.13 11.26
N LEU A 72 7.39 14.44 11.35
CA LEU A 72 8.40 15.39 11.80
C LEU A 72 8.87 15.03 13.22
N ILE A 73 10.19 15.20 13.42
CA ILE A 73 10.81 15.04 14.73
C ILE A 73 10.38 16.22 15.59
N ASP A 74 9.88 15.94 16.76
CA ASP A 74 9.55 16.95 17.75
C ASP A 74 10.84 17.40 18.45
N THR A 75 11.17 18.68 18.31
CA THR A 75 12.37 19.28 18.90
C THR A 75 12.11 19.98 20.23
N SER A 76 10.87 19.91 20.76
CA SER A 76 10.54 20.46 22.07
C SER A 76 11.08 19.63 23.23
N ASP A 77 11.42 18.35 22.99
CA ASP A 77 12.04 17.48 24.00
C ASP A 77 13.33 18.07 24.55
N GLU A 78 13.56 17.95 25.85
CA GLU A 78 14.73 18.47 26.57
C GLU A 78 16.07 18.01 25.97
N LYS A 79 16.14 16.78 25.47
CA LYS A 79 17.33 16.23 24.78
C LYS A 79 17.78 17.04 23.55
N PHE A 80 16.82 17.67 22.84
CA PHE A 80 17.13 18.54 21.71
C PHE A 80 17.50 19.94 22.17
N GLN A 81 16.85 20.46 23.22
CA GLN A 81 17.12 21.79 23.74
C GLN A 81 18.56 21.91 24.28
N ASN A 82 19.09 20.85 24.87
CA ASN A 82 20.43 20.82 25.47
C ASN A 82 21.54 20.43 24.47
N SER A 83 21.23 20.17 23.19
CA SER A 83 22.21 19.74 22.20
C SER A 83 22.03 20.45 20.86
N PRO A 84 22.83 21.50 20.57
CA PRO A 84 22.80 22.21 19.28
C PRO A 84 22.98 21.27 18.06
N GLY A 85 23.83 20.25 18.18
CA GLY A 85 24.05 19.27 17.13
C GLY A 85 22.84 18.42 16.83
N LEU A 86 22.07 18.00 17.86
CA LEU A 86 20.82 17.28 17.68
C LEU A 86 19.72 18.17 17.10
N GLN A 87 19.65 19.45 17.51
CA GLN A 87 18.72 20.40 16.91
C GLN A 87 18.97 20.57 15.41
N GLN A 88 20.23 20.80 15.03
CA GLN A 88 20.60 20.95 13.61
C GLN A 88 20.32 19.67 12.81
N TRP A 89 20.63 18.50 13.37
CA TRP A 89 20.32 17.23 12.73
C TRP A 89 18.80 17.05 12.54
N ALA A 90 17.99 17.33 13.56
CA ALA A 90 16.54 17.23 13.50
C ALA A 90 15.94 18.21 12.48
N ALA A 91 16.47 19.44 12.40
CA ALA A 91 16.05 20.42 11.39
C ALA A 91 16.30 19.95 9.96
N ILE A 92 17.47 19.33 9.70
CA ILE A 92 17.81 18.76 8.39
C ILE A 92 16.88 17.56 8.05
N GLU A 93 16.62 16.66 9.02
CA GLU A 93 15.73 15.53 8.79
C GLU A 93 14.29 16.01 8.57
N ASN A 94 13.82 17.00 9.34
CA ASN A 94 12.49 17.59 9.16
C ASN A 94 12.32 18.27 7.79
N LEU A 95 13.36 18.97 7.32
CA LEU A 95 13.36 19.53 5.96
C LEU A 95 13.22 18.43 4.91
N LYS A 96 13.93 17.31 5.05
CA LYS A 96 13.84 16.18 4.11
C LYS A 96 12.44 15.55 4.11
N ILE A 97 11.83 15.37 5.29
CA ILE A 97 10.47 14.82 5.45
C ILE A 97 9.45 15.77 4.79
N ALA A 98 9.56 17.07 5.05
CA ALA A 98 8.66 18.08 4.48
C ALA A 98 8.83 18.17 2.96
N ALA A 99 10.08 18.20 2.46
CA ALA A 99 10.36 18.24 1.03
C ALA A 99 9.82 17.01 0.29
N GLN A 100 9.97 15.81 0.84
CA GLN A 100 9.40 14.61 0.25
C GLN A 100 7.87 14.65 0.28
N SER A 101 7.27 15.08 1.39
CA SER A 101 5.81 15.23 1.50
C SER A 101 5.26 16.20 0.44
N TYR A 102 5.94 17.31 0.19
CA TYR A 102 5.59 18.29 -0.85
C TYR A 102 5.73 17.70 -2.27
N ASN A 103 6.87 17.04 -2.55
CA ASN A 103 7.15 16.48 -3.88
C ASN A 103 6.16 15.37 -4.27
N GLU A 104 5.69 14.58 -3.29
CA GLU A 104 4.74 13.48 -3.55
C GLU A 104 3.28 13.94 -3.60
N ALA A 105 2.95 14.96 -2.85
CA ALA A 105 1.55 15.33 -2.65
C ALA A 105 1.16 16.64 -3.36
N GLY A 106 2.11 17.52 -3.63
CA GLY A 106 1.87 18.86 -4.17
C GLY A 106 1.62 19.90 -3.09
N SER A 107 0.87 20.94 -3.43
CA SER A 107 0.52 22.02 -2.51
C SER A 107 -0.44 21.53 -1.40
N LEU A 108 -0.58 22.32 -0.34
CA LEU A 108 -1.56 22.02 0.72
C LEU A 108 -3.00 21.97 0.18
N SER A 109 -3.34 22.83 -0.78
CA SER A 109 -4.64 22.82 -1.45
C SER A 109 -4.88 21.54 -2.24
N ASP A 110 -3.83 21.04 -2.95
CA ASP A 110 -3.92 19.77 -3.68
C ASP A 110 -4.12 18.59 -2.73
N LEU A 111 -3.44 18.63 -1.56
CA LEU A 111 -3.62 17.64 -0.50
C LEU A 111 -5.04 17.62 0.05
N GLU A 112 -5.60 18.79 0.37
CA GLU A 112 -6.97 18.92 0.86
C GLU A 112 -7.97 18.35 -0.16
N HIS A 113 -7.82 18.73 -1.42
CA HIS A 113 -8.66 18.21 -2.48
C HIS A 113 -8.54 16.67 -2.61
N LYS A 114 -7.32 16.13 -2.62
CA LYS A 114 -7.09 14.67 -2.68
C LYS A 114 -7.68 13.95 -1.47
N ILE A 115 -7.54 14.51 -0.26
CA ILE A 115 -8.13 13.95 0.98
C ILE A 115 -9.65 13.92 0.88
N THR A 116 -10.28 14.99 0.42
CA THR A 116 -11.73 15.09 0.27
C THR A 116 -12.24 14.05 -0.72
N VAL A 117 -11.67 14.00 -1.92
CA VAL A 117 -12.04 13.02 -2.98
C VAL A 117 -11.90 11.58 -2.48
N LYS A 118 -10.77 11.24 -1.83
CA LYS A 118 -10.55 9.89 -1.32
C LYS A 118 -11.46 9.54 -0.14
N THR A 119 -11.80 10.52 0.70
CA THR A 119 -12.73 10.34 1.82
C THR A 119 -14.15 10.07 1.31
N GLU A 120 -14.60 10.81 0.30
CA GLU A 120 -15.91 10.60 -0.32
C GLU A 120 -15.99 9.24 -1.04
N ALA A 121 -14.95 8.88 -1.81
CA ALA A 121 -14.87 7.56 -2.43
C ALA A 121 -14.91 6.43 -1.39
N GLY A 122 -14.21 6.58 -0.27
CA GLY A 122 -14.26 5.62 0.84
C GLY A 122 -15.64 5.54 1.49
N LYS A 123 -16.32 6.67 1.73
CA LYS A 123 -17.68 6.70 2.26
C LYS A 123 -18.67 5.99 1.33
N SER A 124 -18.61 6.28 0.03
CA SER A 124 -19.47 5.65 -0.99
C SER A 124 -19.25 4.13 -1.03
N ALA A 125 -17.98 3.70 -1.04
CA ALA A 125 -17.66 2.26 -1.01
C ALA A 125 -18.20 1.59 0.27
N LYS A 126 -18.08 2.21 1.43
CA LYS A 126 -18.62 1.71 2.71
C LYS A 126 -20.14 1.59 2.66
N GLN A 127 -20.83 2.60 2.14
CA GLN A 127 -22.29 2.59 2.01
C GLN A 127 -22.73 1.44 1.10
N SER A 128 -22.08 1.26 -0.05
CA SER A 128 -22.37 0.15 -0.95
C SER A 128 -22.13 -1.22 -0.31
N VAL A 129 -21.13 -1.35 0.58
CA VAL A 129 -20.91 -2.59 1.35
C VAL A 129 -22.09 -2.86 2.26
N VAL A 130 -22.61 -1.85 2.98
CA VAL A 130 -23.79 -2.00 3.87
C VAL A 130 -25.02 -2.41 3.09
N GLU A 131 -25.28 -1.78 1.94
CA GLU A 131 -26.41 -2.14 1.06
C GLU A 131 -26.31 -3.59 0.56
N LEU A 132 -25.11 -4.03 0.17
CA LEU A 132 -24.87 -5.42 -0.21
C LEU A 132 -25.07 -6.39 0.95
N GLU A 133 -24.67 -6.03 2.17
CA GLU A 133 -24.90 -6.87 3.36
C GLU A 133 -26.38 -7.06 3.65
N HIS A 134 -27.20 -6.04 3.54
CA HIS A 134 -28.64 -6.14 3.66
C HIS A 134 -29.22 -7.09 2.59
N ARG A 135 -28.86 -6.85 1.33
CA ARG A 135 -29.32 -7.70 0.22
C ARG A 135 -28.88 -9.16 0.38
N MET A 136 -27.64 -9.40 0.82
CA MET A 136 -27.14 -10.75 1.09
C MET A 136 -27.90 -11.43 2.22
N LYS A 137 -28.26 -10.70 3.27
CA LYS A 137 -29.08 -11.22 4.38
C LYS A 137 -30.44 -11.67 3.90
N ASP A 138 -31.13 -10.82 3.13
CA ASP A 138 -32.45 -11.13 2.57
C ASP A 138 -32.37 -12.32 1.63
N LEU A 139 -31.34 -12.37 0.78
CA LEU A 139 -31.15 -13.49 -0.15
C LEU A 139 -30.82 -14.80 0.57
N ALA A 140 -30.04 -14.76 1.66
CA ALA A 140 -29.75 -15.93 2.48
C ALA A 140 -31.01 -16.51 3.13
N GLU A 141 -31.90 -15.63 3.59
CA GLU A 141 -33.20 -16.05 4.12
C GLU A 141 -34.08 -16.69 3.04
N ILE A 142 -34.13 -16.10 1.86
CA ILE A 142 -34.83 -16.65 0.70
C ILE A 142 -34.28 -18.04 0.32
N ILE A 143 -32.94 -18.19 0.28
CA ILE A 143 -32.29 -19.48 -0.01
C ILE A 143 -32.75 -20.55 1.01
N LYS A 144 -32.70 -20.21 2.30
CA LYS A 144 -33.13 -21.10 3.38
C LYS A 144 -34.58 -21.62 3.16
N TYR A 145 -35.49 -20.70 2.88
CA TYR A 145 -36.90 -21.11 2.63
C TYR A 145 -37.07 -21.84 1.29
N ALA A 146 -36.31 -21.51 0.28
CA ALA A 146 -36.29 -22.19 -0.99
C ALA A 146 -35.83 -23.67 -0.86
N GLU A 147 -34.83 -23.91 -0.02
CA GLU A 147 -34.37 -25.26 0.33
C GLU A 147 -35.45 -26.03 1.10
N GLN A 148 -35.99 -25.43 2.16
CA GLN A 148 -37.10 -26.06 2.92
C GLN A 148 -38.30 -26.39 2.05
N TYR A 149 -38.68 -25.50 1.13
CA TYR A 149 -39.75 -25.73 0.18
C TYR A 149 -39.44 -26.91 -0.75
N LYS A 150 -38.22 -26.97 -1.29
CA LYS A 150 -37.82 -28.04 -2.21
C LYS A 150 -37.74 -29.39 -1.50
N ASP A 151 -37.12 -29.45 -0.33
CA ASP A 151 -36.88 -30.68 0.42
C ASP A 151 -38.20 -31.31 0.93
N ASN A 152 -39.14 -30.46 1.35
CA ASN A 152 -40.41 -30.93 1.90
C ASN A 152 -41.53 -31.05 0.87
N ARG A 153 -41.30 -30.73 -0.40
CA ARG A 153 -42.29 -30.77 -1.48
C ARG A 153 -42.89 -32.18 -1.69
N SER A 154 -42.05 -33.20 -1.60
CA SER A 154 -42.47 -34.60 -1.78
C SER A 154 -43.49 -35.02 -0.73
N TYR A 155 -43.32 -34.64 0.53
CA TYR A 155 -44.25 -34.94 1.63
C TYR A 155 -45.57 -34.24 1.42
N HIS A 156 -45.61 -33.01 0.97
CA HIS A 156 -46.83 -32.30 0.68
C HIS A 156 -47.61 -32.90 -0.51
N ILE A 157 -46.92 -33.34 -1.57
CA ILE A 157 -47.54 -34.00 -2.72
C ILE A 157 -48.12 -35.34 -2.29
N ALA A 158 -47.40 -36.13 -1.47
CA ALA A 158 -47.88 -37.41 -0.95
C ALA A 158 -49.07 -37.22 -0.01
N TYR A 159 -49.05 -36.18 0.85
CA TYR A 159 -50.17 -35.81 1.69
C TYR A 159 -51.46 -35.58 0.88
N LYS A 160 -51.42 -34.84 -0.21
CA LYS A 160 -52.56 -34.58 -1.09
C LYS A 160 -53.11 -35.82 -1.79
N LYS A 161 -52.27 -36.85 -1.98
CA LYS A 161 -52.64 -38.13 -2.64
C LYS A 161 -52.94 -39.25 -1.64
N ALA A 162 -52.80 -39.02 -0.34
CA ALA A 162 -52.94 -40.04 0.68
C ALA A 162 -54.38 -40.50 0.79
N LYS A 163 -54.56 -41.81 0.90
CA LYS A 163 -55.92 -42.43 1.17
C LYS A 163 -56.44 -42.02 2.56
N ASN A 164 -55.60 -41.87 3.54
CA ASN A 164 -55.89 -41.33 4.87
C ASN A 164 -55.01 -40.12 5.17
N PRO A 165 -55.49 -38.92 4.84
CA PRO A 165 -54.73 -37.69 5.04
C PRO A 165 -54.33 -37.40 6.50
N ASP A 166 -55.25 -37.69 7.45
CA ASP A 166 -55.01 -37.38 8.86
C ASP A 166 -53.91 -38.26 9.47
N ALA A 167 -53.89 -39.55 9.14
CA ALA A 167 -52.81 -40.42 9.59
C ALA A 167 -51.46 -40.05 8.95
N TYR A 168 -51.47 -39.67 7.69
CA TYR A 168 -50.25 -39.21 6.99
C TYR A 168 -49.75 -37.87 7.56
N PHE A 169 -50.67 -36.93 7.84
CA PHE A 169 -50.32 -35.64 8.45
C PHE A 169 -49.66 -35.85 9.82
N ARG A 170 -50.28 -36.65 10.71
CA ARG A 170 -49.68 -36.92 12.05
C ARG A 170 -48.28 -37.51 11.97
N ARG A 171 -47.98 -38.30 10.94
CA ARG A 171 -46.68 -38.94 10.76
C ARG A 171 -45.61 -37.96 10.21
N TYR A 172 -46.02 -37.01 9.37
CA TYR A 172 -45.12 -36.09 8.68
C TYR A 172 -45.48 -34.61 8.89
N GLU A 173 -46.05 -34.31 10.04
CA GLU A 173 -46.55 -32.98 10.42
C GLU A 173 -45.51 -31.88 10.24
N SER A 174 -44.30 -32.07 10.78
CA SER A 174 -43.21 -31.08 10.72
C SER A 174 -42.86 -30.75 9.26
N GLN A 175 -42.74 -31.75 8.38
CA GLN A 175 -42.38 -31.54 6.97
C GLN A 175 -43.48 -30.81 6.19
N ILE A 176 -44.75 -31.12 6.48
CA ILE A 176 -45.88 -30.47 5.84
C ILE A 176 -46.02 -29.01 6.29
N ILE A 177 -45.86 -28.77 7.58
CA ILE A 177 -45.86 -27.41 8.17
C ILE A 177 -44.70 -26.58 7.62
N LEU A 178 -43.47 -27.13 7.59
CA LEU A 178 -42.28 -26.44 7.03
C LEU A 178 -42.49 -26.09 5.54
N TYR A 179 -43.04 -26.99 4.75
CA TYR A 179 -43.41 -26.72 3.36
C TYR A 179 -44.39 -25.55 3.24
N GLY A 180 -45.48 -25.57 4.03
CA GLY A 180 -46.49 -24.52 4.04
C GLY A 180 -45.96 -23.17 4.47
N GLY A 181 -45.11 -23.13 5.51
CA GLY A 181 -44.45 -21.96 5.99
C GLY A 181 -43.48 -21.37 4.96
N ALA A 182 -42.59 -22.22 4.42
CA ALA A 182 -41.65 -21.82 3.38
C ALA A 182 -42.33 -21.27 2.13
N ARG A 183 -43.40 -21.91 1.70
CA ARG A 183 -44.24 -21.46 0.57
C ARG A 183 -44.77 -20.05 0.78
N ARG A 184 -45.38 -19.77 1.96
CA ARG A 184 -45.95 -18.44 2.28
C ARG A 184 -44.87 -17.35 2.26
N VAL A 185 -43.70 -17.59 2.88
CA VAL A 185 -42.61 -16.64 2.92
C VAL A 185 -42.08 -16.33 1.51
N LEU A 186 -41.89 -17.34 0.67
CA LEU A 186 -41.47 -17.17 -0.71
C LEU A 186 -42.48 -16.40 -1.56
N GLU A 187 -43.79 -16.68 -1.39
CA GLU A 187 -44.89 -15.97 -2.06
C GLU A 187 -44.96 -14.52 -1.61
N GLN A 188 -44.78 -14.22 -0.30
CA GLN A 188 -44.72 -12.86 0.23
C GLN A 188 -43.48 -12.08 -0.27
N ALA A 189 -42.36 -12.78 -0.45
CA ALA A 189 -41.15 -12.21 -1.06
C ALA A 189 -41.27 -12.01 -2.59
N GLY A 190 -42.43 -12.32 -3.19
CA GLY A 190 -42.67 -12.16 -4.63
C GLY A 190 -41.98 -13.19 -5.51
N ILE A 191 -41.50 -14.30 -4.94
CA ILE A 191 -40.75 -15.33 -5.67
C ILE A 191 -41.70 -16.32 -6.33
N LYS A 192 -41.56 -16.48 -7.65
CA LYS A 192 -42.32 -17.46 -8.42
C LYS A 192 -41.86 -18.88 -8.08
N LEU A 193 -42.72 -19.64 -7.43
CA LEU A 193 -42.44 -21.05 -7.03
C LEU A 193 -42.30 -21.99 -8.23
N LYS A 194 -42.95 -21.68 -9.35
CA LYS A 194 -42.81 -22.43 -10.60
C LYS A 194 -41.47 -22.10 -11.25
N GLY A 195 -40.57 -23.09 -11.25
CA GLY A 195 -39.22 -22.90 -11.78
C GLY A 195 -38.20 -22.39 -10.76
N LEU A 196 -38.49 -22.42 -9.45
CA LEU A 196 -37.57 -22.04 -8.38
C LEU A 196 -36.27 -22.87 -8.47
N ASN A 197 -35.15 -22.19 -8.69
CA ASN A 197 -33.84 -22.80 -8.79
C ASN A 197 -32.92 -22.29 -7.67
N VAL A 198 -32.73 -23.11 -6.64
CA VAL A 198 -31.89 -22.81 -5.48
C VAL A 198 -30.44 -22.58 -5.88
N ASN A 199 -29.93 -23.32 -6.87
CA ASN A 199 -28.55 -23.14 -7.33
C ASN A 199 -28.33 -21.75 -7.95
N LYS A 200 -29.34 -21.22 -8.65
CA LYS A 200 -29.27 -19.85 -9.20
C LYS A 200 -29.21 -18.81 -8.09
N LEU A 201 -30.02 -18.97 -7.03
CA LEU A 201 -29.98 -18.07 -5.86
C LEU A 201 -28.63 -18.15 -5.12
N ARG A 202 -28.09 -19.35 -4.97
CA ARG A 202 -26.74 -19.54 -4.39
C ARG A 202 -25.65 -18.89 -5.25
N ALA A 203 -25.72 -19.00 -6.57
CA ALA A 203 -24.79 -18.34 -7.47
C ALA A 203 -24.89 -16.81 -7.37
N GLU A 204 -26.10 -16.26 -7.24
CA GLU A 204 -26.30 -14.82 -7.00
C GLU A 204 -25.69 -14.40 -5.66
N TYR A 205 -25.88 -15.19 -4.61
CA TYR A 205 -25.26 -14.92 -3.30
C TYR A 205 -23.73 -14.89 -3.39
N GLN A 206 -23.12 -15.84 -4.08
CA GLN A 206 -21.66 -15.88 -4.29
C GLN A 206 -21.16 -14.67 -5.08
N ALA A 207 -21.92 -14.23 -6.09
CA ALA A 207 -21.58 -13.02 -6.85
C ALA A 207 -21.60 -11.75 -5.96
N LEU A 208 -22.61 -11.63 -5.09
CA LEU A 208 -22.70 -10.54 -4.12
C LEU A 208 -21.56 -10.60 -3.11
N GLU A 209 -21.17 -11.79 -2.64
CA GLU A 209 -20.04 -11.98 -1.74
C GLU A 209 -18.71 -11.52 -2.38
N THR A 210 -18.49 -11.87 -3.63
CA THR A 210 -17.30 -11.42 -4.38
C THR A 210 -17.29 -9.91 -4.50
N ARG A 211 -18.43 -9.32 -4.88
CA ARG A 211 -18.56 -7.86 -4.99
C ARG A 211 -18.34 -7.14 -3.66
N LYS A 212 -18.85 -7.70 -2.56
CA LYS A 212 -18.59 -7.18 -1.21
C LYS A 212 -17.10 -7.19 -0.87
N LYS A 213 -16.38 -8.27 -1.21
CA LYS A 213 -14.92 -8.37 -1.00
C LYS A 213 -14.16 -7.28 -1.76
N GLU A 214 -14.51 -7.04 -3.03
CA GLU A 214 -13.90 -5.98 -3.85
C GLU A 214 -14.14 -4.57 -3.27
N LEU A 215 -15.39 -4.26 -2.91
CA LEU A 215 -15.72 -2.96 -2.31
C LEU A 215 -15.08 -2.75 -0.95
N THR A 216 -14.99 -3.81 -0.15
CA THR A 216 -14.26 -3.77 1.15
C THR A 216 -12.77 -3.51 0.95
N ALA A 217 -12.15 -4.11 -0.07
CA ALA A 217 -10.75 -3.85 -0.41
C ALA A 217 -10.57 -2.40 -0.86
N THR A 218 -11.46 -1.87 -1.70
CA THR A 218 -11.47 -0.47 -2.14
C THR A 218 -11.61 0.49 -0.96
N TYR A 219 -12.55 0.23 -0.05
CA TYR A 219 -12.72 1.03 1.16
C TYR A 219 -11.44 1.08 2.01
N LYS A 220 -10.82 -0.09 2.28
CA LYS A 220 -9.57 -0.17 3.05
C LYS A 220 -8.40 0.55 2.38
N SER A 221 -8.31 0.48 1.04
CA SER A 221 -7.31 1.23 0.27
C SER A 221 -7.51 2.73 0.42
N CYS A 222 -8.73 3.23 0.22
CA CYS A 222 -9.05 4.64 0.40
C CYS A 222 -8.73 5.12 1.82
N GLU A 223 -9.07 4.34 2.84
CA GLU A 223 -8.77 4.67 4.24
C GLU A 223 -7.27 4.79 4.52
N LYS A 224 -6.47 3.86 3.95
CA LYS A 224 -5.01 3.92 4.04
C LYS A 224 -4.46 5.17 3.35
N GLU A 225 -4.90 5.43 2.12
CA GLU A 225 -4.46 6.59 1.35
C GLU A 225 -4.82 7.92 2.05
N VAL A 226 -6.03 8.04 2.60
CA VAL A 226 -6.45 9.22 3.38
C VAL A 226 -5.57 9.42 4.60
N ARG A 227 -5.22 8.35 5.31
CA ARG A 227 -4.32 8.41 6.48
C ARG A 227 -2.92 8.89 6.09
N ASP A 228 -2.40 8.38 4.95
CA ASP A 228 -1.09 8.79 4.44
C ASP A 228 -1.08 10.25 3.97
N LEU A 229 -2.13 10.69 3.26
CA LEU A 229 -2.27 12.08 2.83
C LEU A 229 -2.42 13.04 4.02
N LYS A 230 -3.21 12.69 5.03
CA LYS A 230 -3.35 13.50 6.26
C LYS A 230 -2.03 13.63 7.00
N ARG A 231 -1.21 12.56 7.08
CA ARG A 231 0.12 12.64 7.68
C ARG A 231 1.03 13.60 6.91
N LYS A 232 0.99 13.57 5.57
CA LYS A 232 1.76 14.51 4.73
C LYS A 232 1.29 15.95 4.94
N GLN A 233 -0.02 16.17 5.03
CA GLN A 233 -0.61 17.48 5.33
C GLN A 233 -0.16 17.98 6.71
N GLU A 234 -0.21 17.12 7.75
CA GLU A 234 0.28 17.44 9.09
C GLU A 234 1.76 17.83 9.08
N ASN A 235 2.60 17.05 8.39
CA ASN A 235 4.03 17.36 8.25
C ASN A 235 4.25 18.73 7.62
N LEU A 236 3.53 19.04 6.53
CA LEU A 236 3.68 20.34 5.86
C LEU A 236 3.16 21.49 6.73
N ASN A 237 2.02 21.36 7.37
CA ASN A 237 1.45 22.37 8.25
C ASN A 237 2.40 22.68 9.42
N ARG A 238 2.90 21.64 10.09
CA ARG A 238 3.86 21.81 11.20
C ARG A 238 5.19 22.43 10.73
N TYR A 239 5.71 22.00 9.60
CA TYR A 239 6.96 22.56 9.05
C TYR A 239 6.83 24.02 8.66
N LEU A 240 5.67 24.44 8.11
CA LEU A 240 5.38 25.82 7.72
C LEU A 240 4.88 26.69 8.87
N GLY A 241 4.82 26.18 10.11
CA GLY A 241 4.31 26.92 11.26
C GLY A 241 2.82 27.21 11.19
N ARG A 242 2.05 26.50 10.35
CA ARG A 242 0.60 26.62 10.17
C ARG A 242 -0.16 25.62 11.04
N THR A 243 0.28 25.40 12.27
CA THR A 243 -0.49 24.60 13.24
C THR A 243 -1.75 25.38 13.58
N GLN A 244 -2.90 24.81 13.23
CA GLN A 244 -4.17 25.30 13.77
C GLN A 244 -4.14 25.05 15.29
N THR A 245 -4.17 26.10 16.05
CA THR A 245 -4.48 26.11 17.49
C THR A 245 -5.88 25.53 17.72
#